data_d5b0e0249bdf5b7048bceed06a56bf50
#
_entry.id   d5b0e0249bdf5b7048bceed06a56bf50
#
_cell.length_a   1.000
_cell.length_b   1.000
_cell.length_c   1.000
_cell.angle_alpha   90.00
_cell.angle_beta   90.00
_cell.angle_gamma   90.00
#
_symmetry.space_group_name_H-M   'P 1'
#
loop_
_entity.id
_entity.type
_entity.pdbx_description
1 polymer ?
#
loop_
_entity_poly.entity_id
_entity_poly.type
_entity_poly.pdbx_seq_one_letter_code
_entity_poly.pdbx_strand_id
1 'polypeptide(L)'
;HSNRYLSGYTAGGILGEDFDTIDVLVMGDSNAAQGISPMQWYCDSGVTGYTYASGWLSVYNIYYRLRSIYEEQTPKVVVLCTDVVYSRMGNETELQAAIGDITDELIPLVRFHDNWKDLTWNNLLEEHDYSWRDTNKGFTPITDVAASTRGDYMYDDGTREPIPLLVRLYLNRIVSLCEDHGSELLLITVPASSSWNLARHYGIQAF
;
A
#
# COMPACT_ATOMS: atom_id res chain seq x y z
N HIS A 1 1.57 -11.19 -20.20
CA HIS A 1 1.65 -9.82 -19.69
C HIS A 1 2.73 -9.72 -18.63
N SER A 2 3.61 -8.71 -18.70
CA SER A 2 4.64 -8.48 -17.69
C SER A 2 4.04 -7.91 -16.41
N ASN A 3 4.54 -8.33 -15.24
CA ASN A 3 4.21 -7.79 -13.92
C ASN A 3 4.41 -6.27 -13.80
N ARG A 4 5.22 -5.67 -14.67
CA ARG A 4 5.41 -4.21 -14.74
C ARG A 4 4.10 -3.43 -14.92
N TYR A 5 3.10 -4.05 -15.54
CA TYR A 5 1.82 -3.40 -15.86
C TYR A 5 0.66 -3.83 -14.95
N LEU A 6 0.88 -4.83 -14.08
CA LEU A 6 -0.22 -5.42 -13.30
C LEU A 6 -0.74 -4.56 -12.15
N SER A 7 0.03 -3.61 -11.65
CA SER A 7 -0.38 -2.82 -10.48
C SER A 7 -0.15 -1.33 -10.61
N GLY A 8 0.04 -0.84 -11.82
CA GLY A 8 0.38 0.56 -12.07
C GLY A 8 1.58 1.01 -11.20
N TYR A 9 2.67 1.44 -11.77
CA TYR A 9 3.91 1.80 -11.08
C TYR A 9 4.78 0.60 -10.64
N THR A 10 5.64 0.86 -9.67
CA THR A 10 6.73 0.01 -9.21
C THR A 10 6.28 -1.16 -8.32
N ALA A 11 5.04 -1.12 -7.82
CA ALA A 11 4.50 -2.15 -6.91
C ALA A 11 4.51 -3.56 -7.54
N GLY A 12 4.25 -3.67 -8.85
CA GLY A 12 4.26 -4.96 -9.56
C GLY A 12 5.62 -5.67 -9.59
N GLY A 13 6.71 -4.94 -9.37
CA GLY A 13 8.05 -5.52 -9.31
C GLY A 13 8.25 -6.51 -8.17
N ILE A 14 7.40 -6.51 -7.15
CA ILE A 14 7.47 -7.48 -6.05
C ILE A 14 7.28 -8.91 -6.54
N LEU A 15 6.45 -9.12 -7.57
CA LEU A 15 6.21 -10.44 -8.17
C LEU A 15 7.44 -10.98 -8.92
N GLY A 16 8.42 -10.14 -9.22
CA GLY A 16 9.69 -10.51 -9.84
C GLY A 16 10.80 -10.77 -8.84
N GLU A 17 10.58 -10.53 -7.55
CA GLU A 17 11.58 -10.86 -6.52
C GLU A 17 11.70 -12.36 -6.32
N ASP A 18 12.84 -12.80 -5.86
CA ASP A 18 13.05 -14.21 -5.52
C ASP A 18 12.18 -14.57 -4.30
N PHE A 19 11.74 -15.83 -4.24
CA PHE A 19 10.92 -16.34 -3.17
C PHE A 19 11.58 -16.10 -1.79
N ASP A 20 10.80 -15.55 -0.86
CA ASP A 20 11.19 -15.34 0.55
C ASP A 20 12.50 -14.55 0.76
N THR A 21 12.65 -13.43 0.05
CA THR A 21 13.85 -12.59 0.12
C THR A 21 13.63 -11.21 0.73
N ILE A 22 12.40 -10.89 1.14
CA ILE A 22 12.03 -9.59 1.68
C ILE A 22 11.90 -9.67 3.19
N ASP A 23 12.81 -9.03 3.94
CA ASP A 23 12.74 -8.94 5.41
C ASP A 23 11.69 -7.91 5.88
N VAL A 24 11.58 -6.78 5.18
CA VAL A 24 10.68 -5.68 5.53
C VAL A 24 9.80 -5.31 4.35
N LEU A 25 8.49 -5.43 4.51
CA LEU A 25 7.49 -5.01 3.53
C LEU A 25 6.82 -3.72 3.98
N VAL A 26 6.98 -2.66 3.19
CA VAL A 26 6.24 -1.41 3.40
C VAL A 26 4.99 -1.41 2.55
N MET A 27 3.84 -1.12 3.15
CA MET A 27 2.57 -0.98 2.46
C MET A 27 1.94 0.38 2.73
N GLY A 28 1.42 1.02 1.69
CA GLY A 28 0.85 2.36 1.85
C GLY A 28 0.41 3.00 0.54
N ASP A 29 0.19 4.29 0.62
CA ASP A 29 -0.17 5.13 -0.52
C ASP A 29 1.07 5.78 -1.20
N SER A 30 0.86 6.87 -1.94
CA SER A 30 1.94 7.60 -2.60
C SER A 30 2.97 8.20 -1.62
N ASN A 31 2.57 8.55 -0.39
CA ASN A 31 3.50 9.07 0.61
C ASN A 31 4.49 7.98 1.03
N ALA A 32 4.04 6.74 1.17
CA ALA A 32 4.90 5.60 1.43
C ALA A 32 5.87 5.34 0.27
N ALA A 33 5.35 5.35 -0.99
CA ALA A 33 6.15 5.13 -2.18
C ALA A 33 7.28 6.16 -2.34
N GLN A 34 7.05 7.39 -1.90
CA GLN A 34 7.98 8.51 -2.06
C GLN A 34 8.82 8.79 -0.80
N GLY A 35 8.35 8.34 0.37
CA GLY A 35 8.97 8.67 1.66
C GLY A 35 9.87 7.59 2.22
N ILE A 36 9.74 6.32 1.75
CA ILE A 36 10.45 5.19 2.36
C ILE A 36 11.22 4.43 1.29
N SER A 37 12.56 4.45 1.41
CA SER A 37 13.47 3.80 0.47
C SER A 37 14.07 2.51 1.05
N PRO A 38 13.66 1.32 0.58
CA PRO A 38 14.27 0.07 1.00
C PRO A 38 15.75 -0.03 0.63
N MET A 39 16.15 0.61 -0.45
CA MET A 39 17.56 0.63 -0.88
C MET A 39 18.46 1.32 0.16
N GLN A 40 17.97 2.37 0.84
CA GLN A 40 18.71 3.03 1.90
C GLN A 40 18.95 2.07 3.09
N TRP A 41 17.93 1.34 3.52
CA TRP A 41 18.07 0.35 4.60
C TRP A 41 19.08 -0.74 4.25
N TYR A 42 19.02 -1.22 3.00
CA TYR A 42 19.99 -2.21 2.54
C TYR A 42 21.42 -1.68 2.60
N CYS A 43 21.66 -0.44 2.16
CA CYS A 43 22.98 0.19 2.23
C CYS A 43 23.47 0.37 3.67
N ASP A 44 22.57 0.72 4.59
CA ASP A 44 22.96 1.06 5.97
C ASP A 44 23.11 -0.17 6.86
N SER A 45 22.32 -1.23 6.62
CA SER A 45 22.20 -2.37 7.56
C SER A 45 22.14 -3.74 6.89
N GLY A 46 22.08 -3.81 5.57
CA GLY A 46 21.91 -5.08 4.85
C GLY A 46 20.48 -5.65 4.92
N VAL A 47 19.51 -4.92 5.49
CA VAL A 47 18.12 -5.36 5.58
C VAL A 47 17.48 -5.26 4.21
N THR A 48 16.92 -6.36 3.73
CA THR A 48 16.19 -6.42 2.47
C THR A 48 14.76 -5.90 2.65
N GLY A 49 14.27 -5.14 1.68
CA GLY A 49 12.93 -4.59 1.78
C GLY A 49 12.28 -4.30 0.43
N TYR A 50 10.98 -4.12 0.48
CA TYR A 50 10.19 -3.69 -0.67
C TYR A 50 9.09 -2.72 -0.25
N THR A 51 8.89 -1.64 -1.02
CA THR A 51 7.79 -0.69 -0.81
C THR A 51 6.66 -1.01 -1.78
N TYR A 52 5.66 -1.75 -1.31
CA TYR A 52 4.44 -2.03 -2.06
C TYR A 52 3.44 -0.91 -1.80
N ALA A 53 3.56 0.17 -2.55
CA ALA A 53 2.73 1.35 -2.35
C ALA A 53 2.27 1.94 -3.69
N SER A 54 1.08 2.49 -3.70
CA SER A 54 0.50 3.13 -4.89
C SER A 54 -0.54 4.16 -4.46
N GLY A 55 -0.73 5.21 -5.25
CA GLY A 55 -1.75 6.21 -4.98
C GLY A 55 -3.14 5.59 -4.83
N TRP A 56 -3.92 6.14 -3.91
CA TRP A 56 -5.32 5.76 -3.67
C TRP A 56 -5.56 4.34 -3.11
N LEU A 57 -4.54 3.67 -2.59
CA LEU A 57 -4.77 2.42 -1.87
C LEU A 57 -5.55 2.68 -0.58
N SER A 58 -6.52 1.82 -0.33
CA SER A 58 -7.26 1.76 0.94
C SER A 58 -6.80 0.58 1.78
N VAL A 59 -7.24 0.54 3.04
CA VAL A 59 -6.98 -0.59 3.93
C VAL A 59 -7.53 -1.91 3.39
N TYR A 60 -8.61 -1.86 2.59
CA TYR A 60 -9.21 -3.04 1.96
C TYR A 60 -8.26 -3.64 0.91
N ASN A 61 -7.74 -2.79 0.02
CA ASN A 61 -6.73 -3.21 -0.96
C ASN A 61 -5.49 -3.78 -0.26
N ILE A 62 -4.99 -3.11 0.79
CA ILE A 62 -3.83 -3.57 1.56
C ILE A 62 -4.04 -4.99 2.09
N TYR A 63 -5.19 -5.29 2.69
CA TYR A 63 -5.47 -6.63 3.23
C TYR A 63 -5.34 -7.72 2.16
N TYR A 64 -6.01 -7.57 1.01
CA TYR A 64 -5.99 -8.59 -0.04
C TYR A 64 -4.63 -8.72 -0.70
N ARG A 65 -3.92 -7.61 -0.87
CA ARG A 65 -2.58 -7.61 -1.45
C ARG A 65 -1.55 -8.21 -0.52
N LEU A 66 -1.61 -7.90 0.77
CA LEU A 66 -0.74 -8.52 1.76
C LEU A 66 -0.96 -10.04 1.81
N ARG A 67 -2.21 -10.47 1.76
CA ARG A 67 -2.56 -11.89 1.68
C ARG A 67 -1.93 -12.57 0.45
N SER A 68 -1.98 -11.92 -0.72
CA SER A 68 -1.35 -12.45 -1.94
C SER A 68 0.18 -12.44 -1.85
N ILE A 69 0.77 -11.40 -1.23
CA ILE A 69 2.22 -11.32 -1.05
C ILE A 69 2.72 -12.44 -0.14
N TYR A 70 1.98 -12.83 0.89
CA TYR A 70 2.34 -13.93 1.77
C TYR A 70 2.38 -15.31 1.08
N GLU A 71 1.86 -15.44 -0.13
CA GLU A 71 2.03 -16.66 -0.94
C GLU A 71 3.47 -16.83 -1.45
N GLU A 72 4.24 -15.73 -1.58
CA GLU A 72 5.58 -15.69 -2.17
C GLU A 72 6.65 -15.16 -1.21
N GLN A 73 6.28 -14.39 -0.18
CA GLN A 73 7.19 -13.70 0.73
C GLN A 73 6.70 -13.85 2.18
N THR A 74 7.64 -14.00 3.12
CA THR A 74 7.36 -14.03 4.56
C THR A 74 8.14 -12.93 5.29
N PRO A 75 7.80 -11.64 5.10
CA PRO A 75 8.53 -10.55 5.71
C PRO A 75 8.46 -10.64 7.24
N LYS A 76 9.58 -10.39 7.91
CA LYS A 76 9.65 -10.33 9.39
C LYS A 76 8.88 -9.15 9.95
N VAL A 77 8.89 -8.03 9.20
CA VAL A 77 8.19 -6.80 9.58
C VAL A 77 7.34 -6.31 8.41
N VAL A 78 6.09 -6.03 8.68
CA VAL A 78 5.18 -5.31 7.78
C VAL A 78 5.00 -3.90 8.32
N VAL A 79 5.41 -2.90 7.55
CA VAL A 79 5.22 -1.49 7.86
C VAL A 79 3.99 -0.99 7.12
N LEU A 80 2.93 -0.65 7.85
CA LEU A 80 1.73 -0.06 7.27
C LEU A 80 1.74 1.46 7.46
N CYS A 81 1.79 2.19 6.36
CA CYS A 81 1.67 3.65 6.39
C CYS A 81 0.21 4.03 6.61
N THR A 82 -0.05 4.80 7.66
CA THR A 82 -1.39 5.03 8.20
C THR A 82 -2.29 5.94 7.36
N ASP A 83 -1.74 6.58 6.33
CA ASP A 83 -2.51 7.40 5.38
C ASP A 83 -3.64 6.63 4.70
N VAL A 84 -3.47 5.31 4.50
CA VAL A 84 -4.47 4.43 3.91
C VAL A 84 -5.72 4.26 4.79
N VAL A 85 -5.62 4.52 6.09
CA VAL A 85 -6.71 4.36 7.07
C VAL A 85 -7.86 5.32 6.77
N TYR A 86 -7.52 6.53 6.34
CA TYR A 86 -8.50 7.57 6.02
C TYR A 86 -8.56 7.88 4.52
N SER A 87 -7.97 7.03 3.69
CA SER A 87 -8.10 7.15 2.24
C SER A 87 -9.57 6.94 1.85
N ARG A 88 -10.03 7.65 0.81
CA ARG A 88 -11.41 7.62 0.34
C ARG A 88 -12.48 8.12 1.33
N MET A 89 -12.11 8.84 2.39
CA MET A 89 -13.06 9.57 3.21
C MET A 89 -13.53 10.83 2.45
N GLY A 90 -14.53 10.67 1.60
CA GLY A 90 -15.07 11.73 0.74
C GLY A 90 -16.59 11.63 0.62
N ASN A 91 -17.13 11.86 -0.58
CA ASN A 91 -18.57 11.87 -0.86
C ASN A 91 -19.22 10.48 -0.95
N GLU A 92 -18.43 9.41 -0.91
CA GLU A 92 -18.94 8.05 -0.93
C GLU A 92 -19.20 7.54 0.49
N THR A 93 -20.20 6.68 0.65
CA THR A 93 -20.38 6.00 1.93
C THR A 93 -19.24 4.99 2.13
N GLU A 94 -18.83 4.79 3.39
CA GLU A 94 -17.79 3.81 3.75
C GLU A 94 -18.05 2.43 3.13
N LEU A 95 -19.31 2.01 3.10
CA LEU A 95 -19.72 0.73 2.53
C LEU A 95 -19.52 0.68 1.01
N GLN A 96 -19.84 1.74 0.29
CA GLN A 96 -19.65 1.80 -1.16
C GLN A 96 -18.17 1.74 -1.53
N ALA A 97 -17.33 2.50 -0.83
CA ALA A 97 -15.90 2.46 -1.00
C ALA A 97 -15.33 1.06 -0.71
N ALA A 98 -15.75 0.44 0.39
CA ALA A 98 -15.33 -0.91 0.75
C ALA A 98 -15.74 -1.95 -0.30
N ILE A 99 -16.99 -1.93 -0.77
CA ILE A 99 -17.48 -2.86 -1.81
C ILE A 99 -16.69 -2.67 -3.11
N GLY A 100 -16.46 -1.43 -3.53
CA GLY A 100 -15.66 -1.12 -4.73
C GLY A 100 -14.26 -1.72 -4.63
N ASP A 101 -13.52 -1.36 -3.61
CA ASP A 101 -12.14 -1.80 -3.41
C ASP A 101 -12.01 -3.32 -3.25
N ILE A 102 -12.92 -3.96 -2.51
CA ILE A 102 -12.96 -5.42 -2.36
C ILE A 102 -13.27 -6.11 -3.69
N THR A 103 -14.23 -5.56 -4.46
CA THR A 103 -14.59 -6.11 -5.76
C THR A 103 -13.43 -6.01 -6.74
N ASP A 104 -12.73 -4.90 -6.76
CA ASP A 104 -11.55 -4.68 -7.62
C ASP A 104 -10.41 -5.67 -7.31
N GLU A 105 -10.25 -6.08 -6.06
CA GLU A 105 -9.22 -7.06 -5.67
C GLU A 105 -9.67 -8.52 -5.91
N LEU A 106 -10.95 -8.84 -5.69
CA LEU A 106 -11.47 -10.20 -5.85
C LEU A 106 -11.80 -10.54 -7.30
N ILE A 107 -12.11 -9.54 -8.13
CA ILE A 107 -12.50 -9.73 -9.52
C ILE A 107 -11.57 -8.90 -10.42
N PRO A 108 -10.39 -9.40 -10.77
CA PRO A 108 -9.41 -8.67 -11.59
C PRO A 108 -9.98 -8.15 -12.91
N LEU A 109 -11.01 -8.83 -13.48
CA LEU A 109 -11.71 -8.39 -14.68
C LEU A 109 -12.43 -7.04 -14.49
N VAL A 110 -12.93 -6.74 -13.29
CA VAL A 110 -13.58 -5.46 -13.01
C VAL A 110 -12.54 -4.34 -12.97
N ARG A 111 -11.40 -4.59 -12.34
CA ARG A 111 -10.28 -3.63 -12.26
C ARG A 111 -9.70 -3.28 -13.64
N PHE A 112 -9.70 -4.23 -14.55
CA PHE A 112 -9.16 -4.08 -15.91
C PHE A 112 -10.26 -3.98 -16.98
N HIS A 113 -11.47 -3.56 -16.59
CA HIS A 113 -12.63 -3.53 -17.49
C HIS A 113 -12.40 -2.70 -18.77
N ASP A 114 -11.55 -1.69 -18.74
CA ASP A 114 -11.23 -0.92 -19.94
C ASP A 114 -10.37 -1.70 -20.94
N ASN A 115 -9.64 -2.71 -20.48
CA ASN A 115 -8.78 -3.55 -21.31
C ASN A 115 -9.50 -4.76 -21.89
N TRP A 116 -10.75 -5.06 -21.47
CA TRP A 116 -11.48 -6.22 -21.98
C TRP A 116 -11.77 -6.15 -23.48
N LYS A 117 -11.81 -4.95 -24.05
CA LYS A 117 -12.03 -4.72 -25.49
C LYS A 117 -10.84 -5.17 -26.32
N ASP A 118 -9.67 -5.21 -25.74
CA ASP A 118 -8.42 -5.62 -26.36
C ASP A 118 -8.04 -7.07 -26.02
N LEU A 119 -8.86 -7.75 -25.20
CA LEU A 119 -8.66 -9.15 -24.85
C LEU A 119 -8.91 -10.03 -26.08
N THR A 120 -7.86 -10.67 -26.56
CA THR A 120 -7.90 -11.73 -27.57
C THR A 120 -7.74 -13.08 -26.89
N TRP A 121 -8.16 -14.17 -27.56
CA TRP A 121 -7.92 -15.53 -27.07
C TRP A 121 -6.44 -15.82 -26.82
N ASN A 122 -5.55 -15.19 -27.59
CA ASN A 122 -4.10 -15.30 -27.38
C ASN A 122 -3.67 -14.72 -26.05
N ASN A 123 -4.25 -13.60 -25.63
CA ASN A 123 -3.92 -12.97 -24.33
C ASN A 123 -4.32 -13.82 -23.11
N LEU A 124 -5.34 -14.70 -23.29
CA LEU A 124 -5.77 -15.63 -22.24
C LEU A 124 -4.84 -16.85 -22.13
N LEU A 125 -4.10 -17.15 -23.22
CA LEU A 125 -3.19 -18.28 -23.30
C LEU A 125 -1.71 -17.89 -23.15
N GLU A 126 -1.40 -16.57 -23.10
CA GLU A 126 -0.04 -16.09 -22.87
C GLU A 126 0.39 -16.41 -21.43
N GLU A 127 1.55 -17.01 -21.30
CA GLU A 127 2.22 -17.16 -20.01
C GLU A 127 2.52 -15.76 -19.42
N HIS A 128 2.24 -15.61 -18.14
CA HIS A 128 2.57 -14.39 -17.42
C HIS A 128 4.06 -14.35 -17.16
N ASP A 129 4.70 -13.27 -17.60
CA ASP A 129 6.11 -13.00 -17.30
C ASP A 129 6.20 -12.13 -16.04
N TYR A 130 6.55 -12.74 -14.93
CA TYR A 130 6.78 -12.08 -13.63
C TYR A 130 8.27 -11.82 -13.35
N SER A 131 9.11 -11.81 -14.38
CA SER A 131 10.56 -11.62 -14.23
C SER A 131 10.98 -10.17 -14.02
N TRP A 132 10.11 -9.20 -14.26
CA TRP A 132 10.48 -7.79 -14.08
C TRP A 132 10.66 -7.45 -12.61
N ARG A 133 11.84 -6.89 -12.28
CA ARG A 133 12.18 -6.38 -10.95
C ARG A 133 12.31 -4.86 -10.99
N ASP A 134 11.77 -4.19 -9.98
CA ASP A 134 12.00 -2.77 -9.83
C ASP A 134 13.36 -2.51 -9.15
N THR A 135 14.20 -1.70 -9.80
CA THR A 135 15.54 -1.39 -9.30
C THR A 135 15.54 -0.60 -8.00
N ASN A 136 14.49 0.16 -7.75
CA ASN A 136 14.29 0.95 -6.54
C ASN A 136 13.45 0.23 -5.47
N LYS A 137 13.11 -1.05 -5.70
CA LYS A 137 12.32 -1.87 -4.77
C LYS A 137 11.00 -1.19 -4.36
N GLY A 138 10.30 -0.63 -5.34
CA GLY A 138 9.01 0.04 -5.14
C GLY A 138 9.10 1.50 -4.70
N PHE A 139 10.29 2.01 -4.38
CA PHE A 139 10.47 3.40 -4.04
C PHE A 139 10.43 4.29 -5.30
N THR A 140 9.70 5.38 -5.22
CA THR A 140 9.57 6.36 -6.31
C THR A 140 10.26 7.66 -5.91
N PRO A 141 11.53 7.88 -6.32
CA PRO A 141 12.24 9.10 -5.95
C PRO A 141 11.58 10.32 -6.59
N ILE A 142 11.35 11.36 -5.79
CA ILE A 142 10.91 12.68 -6.25
C ILE A 142 11.98 13.68 -5.89
N THR A 143 12.42 14.44 -6.87
CA THR A 143 13.44 15.50 -6.72
C THR A 143 12.82 16.89 -6.77
N ASP A 144 11.55 17.01 -7.11
CA ASP A 144 10.86 18.29 -7.19
C ASP A 144 10.63 18.87 -5.80
N VAL A 145 10.96 20.14 -5.66
CA VAL A 145 10.76 20.90 -4.40
C VAL A 145 9.64 21.90 -4.62
N ALA A 146 8.58 21.78 -3.83
CA ALA A 146 7.50 22.75 -3.79
C ALA A 146 7.36 23.32 -2.38
N ALA A 147 7.17 24.63 -2.27
CA ALA A 147 6.90 25.26 -0.99
C ALA A 147 5.50 24.85 -0.51
N SER A 148 5.39 24.48 0.77
CA SER A 148 4.09 24.28 1.40
C SER A 148 3.37 25.61 1.51
N THR A 149 2.13 25.67 1.02
CA THR A 149 1.25 26.85 1.16
C THR A 149 0.32 26.73 2.35
N ARG A 150 0.37 25.64 3.10
CA ARG A 150 -0.50 25.37 4.24
C ARG A 150 0.00 26.10 5.47
N GLY A 151 -0.78 27.08 5.96
CA GLY A 151 -0.44 27.86 7.15
C GLY A 151 -0.81 27.19 8.49
N ASP A 152 -1.70 26.16 8.42
CA ASP A 152 -2.24 25.44 9.57
C ASP A 152 -1.57 24.08 9.79
N TYR A 153 -0.42 23.88 9.20
CA TYR A 153 0.37 22.65 9.39
C TYR A 153 0.66 22.39 10.87
N MET A 154 0.36 21.18 11.33
CA MET A 154 0.51 20.76 12.72
C MET A 154 -0.42 21.49 13.71
N TYR A 155 -1.46 22.17 13.23
CA TYR A 155 -2.45 22.76 14.14
C TYR A 155 -3.17 21.65 14.93
N ASP A 156 -3.14 21.77 16.24
CA ASP A 156 -3.75 20.82 17.18
C ASP A 156 -4.88 21.52 17.95
N ASP A 157 -6.09 21.08 17.72
CA ASP A 157 -7.29 21.50 18.47
C ASP A 157 -7.71 20.46 19.54
N GLY A 158 -6.90 19.42 19.74
CA GLY A 158 -7.15 18.33 20.67
C GLY A 158 -8.24 17.35 20.21
N THR A 159 -8.71 17.47 18.97
CA THR A 159 -9.71 16.55 18.43
C THR A 159 -9.09 15.22 18.02
N ARG A 160 -9.93 14.18 18.00
CA ARG A 160 -9.57 12.86 17.46
C ARG A 160 -10.59 12.46 16.41
N GLU A 161 -10.12 12.13 15.21
CA GLU A 161 -10.96 11.58 14.16
C GLU A 161 -11.06 10.05 14.37
N PRO A 162 -12.26 9.49 14.62
CA PRO A 162 -12.40 8.07 14.86
C PRO A 162 -12.12 7.28 13.58
N ILE A 163 -11.49 6.11 13.72
CA ILE A 163 -11.35 5.18 12.60
C ILE A 163 -12.74 4.60 12.25
N PRO A 164 -13.15 4.66 10.97
CA PRO A 164 -14.41 4.08 10.52
C PRO A 164 -14.52 2.60 10.87
N LEU A 165 -15.74 2.11 11.13
CA LEU A 165 -15.94 0.75 11.65
C LEU A 165 -15.42 -0.34 10.71
N LEU A 166 -15.69 -0.24 9.41
CA LEU A 166 -15.23 -1.24 8.43
C LEU A 166 -13.71 -1.18 8.25
N VAL A 167 -13.13 0.02 8.25
CA VAL A 167 -11.67 0.21 8.20
C VAL A 167 -11.02 -0.46 9.41
N ARG A 168 -11.57 -0.24 10.62
CA ARG A 168 -11.08 -0.87 11.84
C ARG A 168 -11.17 -2.40 11.78
N LEU A 169 -12.26 -2.93 11.20
CA LEU A 169 -12.40 -4.38 10.99
C LEU A 169 -11.28 -4.93 10.11
N TYR A 170 -10.95 -4.24 9.02
CA TYR A 170 -9.89 -4.68 8.11
C TYR A 170 -8.48 -4.47 8.69
N LEU A 171 -8.25 -3.42 9.48
CA LEU A 171 -7.02 -3.28 10.25
C LEU A 171 -6.81 -4.47 11.18
N ASN A 172 -7.84 -4.88 11.93
CA ASN A 172 -7.77 -6.08 12.78
C ASN A 172 -7.47 -7.34 11.95
N ARG A 173 -8.02 -7.47 10.75
CA ARG A 173 -7.69 -8.59 9.84
C ARG A 173 -6.24 -8.55 9.38
N ILE A 174 -5.69 -7.36 9.13
CA ILE A 174 -4.27 -7.21 8.79
C ILE A 174 -3.40 -7.60 9.97
N VAL A 175 -3.75 -7.18 11.20
CA VAL A 175 -3.04 -7.59 12.42
C VAL A 175 -3.02 -9.12 12.52
N SER A 176 -4.21 -9.77 12.47
CA SER A 176 -4.29 -11.24 12.54
C SER A 176 -3.52 -11.94 11.41
N LEU A 177 -3.57 -11.39 10.19
CA LEU A 177 -2.85 -11.93 9.05
C LEU A 177 -1.32 -11.88 9.26
N CYS A 178 -0.80 -10.79 9.83
CA CYS A 178 0.61 -10.68 10.19
C CYS A 178 0.99 -11.68 11.30
N GLU A 179 0.17 -11.79 12.35
CA GLU A 179 0.37 -12.74 13.44
C GLU A 179 0.38 -14.19 12.94
N ASP A 180 -0.55 -14.58 12.07
CA ASP A 180 -0.65 -15.92 11.48
C ASP A 180 0.59 -16.29 10.67
N HIS A 181 1.28 -15.30 10.08
CA HIS A 181 2.52 -15.49 9.30
C HIS A 181 3.80 -15.18 10.09
N GLY A 182 3.69 -14.84 11.37
CA GLY A 182 4.83 -14.53 12.23
C GLY A 182 5.53 -13.20 11.92
N SER A 183 4.85 -12.29 11.27
CA SER A 183 5.34 -10.94 10.99
C SER A 183 4.95 -9.97 12.10
N GLU A 184 5.86 -9.05 12.45
CA GLU A 184 5.53 -7.91 13.29
C GLU A 184 4.87 -6.80 12.45
N LEU A 185 3.74 -6.24 12.88
CA LEU A 185 3.08 -5.11 12.23
C LEU A 185 3.49 -3.79 12.89
N LEU A 186 4.05 -2.88 12.10
CA LEU A 186 4.40 -1.53 12.53
C LEU A 186 3.52 -0.50 11.79
N LEU A 187 2.75 0.28 12.54
CA LEU A 187 1.98 1.40 12.00
C LEU A 187 2.82 2.67 12.04
N ILE A 188 3.01 3.33 10.90
CA ILE A 188 3.75 4.58 10.83
C ILE A 188 2.94 5.65 10.10
N THR A 189 3.02 6.88 10.56
CA THR A 189 2.51 8.05 9.84
C THR A 189 3.67 8.74 9.13
N VAL A 190 3.65 8.75 7.79
CA VAL A 190 4.69 9.42 7.00
C VAL A 190 4.48 10.93 7.12
N PRO A 191 5.49 11.70 7.53
CA PRO A 191 5.39 13.15 7.62
C PRO A 191 5.15 13.76 6.23
N ALA A 192 4.09 14.54 6.10
CA ALA A 192 3.77 15.22 4.85
C ALA A 192 3.19 16.61 5.16
N SER A 193 3.89 17.66 4.76
CA SER A 193 3.53 19.04 5.08
C SER A 193 2.16 19.50 4.56
N SER A 194 1.68 18.87 3.48
CA SER A 194 0.39 19.23 2.86
C SER A 194 -0.80 18.39 3.34
N SER A 195 -0.56 17.18 3.84
CA SER A 195 -1.60 16.21 4.21
C SER A 195 -1.59 15.82 5.70
N TRP A 196 -0.67 16.37 6.49
CA TRP A 196 -0.63 16.06 7.92
C TRP A 196 -1.93 16.46 8.63
N ASN A 197 -2.49 15.55 9.40
CA ASN A 197 -3.71 15.75 10.17
C ASN A 197 -3.55 15.12 11.56
N LEU A 198 -3.41 15.97 12.59
CA LEU A 198 -3.21 15.52 13.97
C LEU A 198 -4.42 14.77 14.52
N ALA A 199 -5.64 15.16 14.18
CA ALA A 199 -6.84 14.46 14.64
C ALA A 199 -6.87 13.01 14.17
N ARG A 200 -6.45 12.75 12.92
CA ARG A 200 -6.28 11.40 12.35
C ARG A 200 -5.15 10.64 13.01
N HIS A 201 -4.01 11.30 13.21
CA HIS A 201 -2.88 10.71 13.91
C HIS A 201 -3.29 10.23 15.32
N TYR A 202 -3.98 11.07 16.10
CA TYR A 202 -4.49 10.69 17.42
C TYR A 202 -5.58 9.60 17.35
N GLY A 203 -6.38 9.56 16.28
CA GLY A 203 -7.33 8.49 16.03
C GLY A 203 -6.64 7.13 15.89
N ILE A 204 -5.51 7.09 15.16
CA ILE A 204 -4.71 5.88 14.98
C ILE A 204 -3.99 5.48 16.27
N GLN A 205 -3.43 6.43 17.02
CA GLN A 205 -2.79 6.13 18.31
C GLN A 205 -3.75 5.51 19.35
N ALA A 206 -5.06 5.66 19.15
CA ALA A 206 -6.08 5.10 20.01
C ALA A 206 -6.56 3.70 19.56
N PHE A 207 -6.06 3.20 18.45
CA PHE A 207 -6.32 1.85 17.93
C PHE A 207 -5.42 0.81 18.60
#